data_2cc887119c95c5d6d4c4e7c14d5a1413
#
_entry.id   2cc887119c95c5d6d4c4e7c14d5a1413
#
_cell.length_a   1.000
_cell.length_b   1.000
_cell.length_c   1.000
_cell.angle_alpha   90.00
_cell.angle_beta   90.00
_cell.angle_gamma   90.00
#
_symmetry.space_group_name_H-M   'P 1'
#
loop_
_entity.id
_entity.type
_entity.pdbx_description
1 polymer ?
#
loop_
_entity_poly.entity_id
_entity_poly.type
_entity_poly.pdbx_seq_one_letter_code
_entity_poly.pdbx_strand_id
1 'polypeptide(L)'
;SDPKMIKGIQEAVSIPVMAKCRIGHFAEAQILQAIEIDYIDESEVLSPADNVYHIDKTQFDVPFVCGAKNLGEALRRIAEGATMIRTKGEPGTGDVVQAVTHMRMMQSEIRRLVSMSEDELYEAAKQLQAPYDLVKYVHENGKLPVVNFAAGGVATPADAALMMQLGAEGVFVGSGIFKSGNPAKRAQAIVKAVTNYNDPKMLAELSEDLGEAMVGINEQEIALLMAERGK
;
A
#
# COMPACT_ATOMS: atom_id res chain seq x y z
N SER A 1 10.55 -14.51 -4.93
CA SER A 1 10.89 -15.32 -3.75
C SER A 1 10.90 -16.80 -4.12
N ASP A 2 11.60 -17.62 -3.33
CA ASP A 2 11.62 -19.07 -3.51
C ASP A 2 10.23 -19.65 -3.17
N PRO A 3 9.57 -20.39 -4.09
CA PRO A 3 8.28 -21.01 -3.85
C PRO A 3 8.26 -21.97 -2.64
N LYS A 4 9.38 -22.65 -2.36
CA LYS A 4 9.50 -23.53 -1.19
C LYS A 4 9.40 -22.73 0.12
N MET A 5 10.04 -21.57 0.19
CA MET A 5 9.95 -20.69 1.35
C MET A 5 8.52 -20.15 1.52
N ILE A 6 7.87 -19.74 0.42
CA ILE A 6 6.49 -19.24 0.45
C ILE A 6 5.54 -20.32 0.99
N LYS A 7 5.64 -21.56 0.48
CA LYS A 7 4.85 -22.70 0.97
C LYS A 7 5.08 -22.96 2.47
N GLY A 8 6.33 -22.88 2.92
CA GLY A 8 6.64 -23.01 4.36
C GLY A 8 5.99 -21.94 5.22
N ILE A 9 5.86 -20.70 4.71
CA ILE A 9 5.13 -19.63 5.40
C ILE A 9 3.63 -19.94 5.42
N GLN A 10 3.05 -20.35 4.28
CA GLN A 10 1.62 -20.74 4.20
C GLN A 10 1.27 -21.86 5.19
N GLU A 11 2.15 -22.84 5.35
CA GLU A 11 1.98 -23.93 6.33
C GLU A 11 2.10 -23.46 7.79
N ALA A 12 2.92 -22.43 8.04
CA ALA A 12 3.21 -21.95 9.40
C ALA A 12 2.16 -20.98 9.96
N VAL A 13 1.30 -20.41 9.13
CA VAL A 13 0.33 -19.38 9.53
C VAL A 13 -1.09 -19.76 9.14
N SER A 14 -2.07 -19.25 9.90
CA SER A 14 -3.51 -19.43 9.61
C SER A 14 -4.15 -18.23 8.91
N ILE A 15 -3.38 -17.16 8.69
CA ILE A 15 -3.83 -15.93 8.01
C ILE A 15 -3.47 -15.98 6.52
N PRO A 16 -4.14 -15.19 5.66
CA PRO A 16 -3.77 -15.08 4.26
C PRO A 16 -2.32 -14.64 4.07
N VAL A 17 -1.68 -15.17 3.04
CA VAL A 17 -0.29 -14.88 2.68
C VAL A 17 -0.25 -14.13 1.35
N MET A 18 0.50 -13.03 1.34
CA MET A 18 0.76 -12.22 0.15
C MET A 18 2.22 -12.38 -0.27
N ALA A 19 2.44 -12.61 -1.57
CA ALA A 19 3.78 -12.65 -2.13
C ALA A 19 3.97 -11.54 -3.16
N LYS A 20 5.23 -11.08 -3.29
CA LYS A 20 5.59 -10.02 -4.23
C LYS A 20 6.08 -10.60 -5.56
N CYS A 21 5.63 -10.02 -6.67
CA CYS A 21 6.24 -10.16 -7.97
C CYS A 21 6.76 -8.81 -8.47
N ARG A 22 7.67 -8.85 -9.43
CA ARG A 22 8.20 -7.65 -10.08
C ARG A 22 7.15 -7.01 -10.97
N ILE A 23 7.17 -5.68 -11.09
CA ILE A 23 6.29 -4.95 -12.00
C ILE A 23 6.44 -5.50 -13.43
N GLY A 24 5.32 -5.84 -14.07
CA GLY A 24 5.25 -6.36 -15.44
C GLY A 24 5.63 -7.84 -15.60
N HIS A 25 6.06 -8.51 -14.52
CA HIS A 25 6.52 -9.89 -14.60
C HIS A 25 5.38 -10.91 -14.47
N PHE A 26 4.58 -11.05 -15.51
CA PHE A 26 3.42 -11.95 -15.50
C PHE A 26 3.79 -13.44 -15.27
N ALA A 27 4.99 -13.88 -15.66
CA ALA A 27 5.42 -15.26 -15.40
C ALA A 27 5.67 -15.52 -13.90
N GLU A 28 6.22 -14.55 -13.15
CA GLU A 28 6.29 -14.66 -11.68
C GLU A 28 4.89 -14.74 -11.05
N ALA A 29 3.94 -13.94 -11.53
CA ALA A 29 2.56 -14.01 -11.07
C ALA A 29 1.91 -15.37 -11.37
N GLN A 30 2.17 -15.98 -12.54
CA GLN A 30 1.71 -17.32 -12.89
C GLN A 30 2.27 -18.38 -11.93
N ILE A 31 3.54 -18.27 -11.56
CA ILE A 31 4.16 -19.18 -10.57
C ILE A 31 3.49 -19.02 -9.22
N LEU A 32 3.25 -17.79 -8.77
CA LEU A 32 2.62 -17.52 -7.48
C LEU A 32 1.16 -18.02 -7.46
N GLN A 33 0.41 -17.83 -8.52
CA GLN A 33 -0.94 -18.38 -8.64
C GLN A 33 -0.92 -19.91 -8.62
N ALA A 34 0.06 -20.55 -9.28
CA ALA A 34 0.19 -22.00 -9.31
C ALA A 34 0.49 -22.64 -7.95
N ILE A 35 1.07 -21.88 -7.01
CA ILE A 35 1.27 -22.33 -5.63
C ILE A 35 0.15 -21.87 -4.68
N GLU A 36 -0.97 -21.41 -5.24
CA GLU A 36 -2.18 -21.03 -4.51
C GLU A 36 -1.96 -19.93 -3.46
N ILE A 37 -1.15 -18.91 -3.83
CA ILE A 37 -0.98 -17.72 -2.97
C ILE A 37 -2.31 -16.97 -2.83
N ASP A 38 -2.57 -16.41 -1.65
CA ASP A 38 -3.83 -15.68 -1.41
C ASP A 38 -3.89 -14.31 -2.08
N TYR A 39 -2.75 -13.60 -2.16
CA TYR A 39 -2.61 -12.29 -2.78
C TYR A 39 -1.26 -12.15 -3.47
N ILE A 40 -1.22 -11.38 -4.55
CA ILE A 40 0.02 -10.97 -5.22
C ILE A 40 0.17 -9.45 -5.11
N ASP A 41 1.31 -8.99 -4.61
CA ASP A 41 1.72 -7.59 -4.65
C ASP A 41 2.65 -7.39 -5.86
N GLU A 42 2.15 -6.74 -6.91
CA GLU A 42 2.97 -6.26 -8.03
C GLU A 42 3.73 -5.03 -7.56
N SER A 43 4.99 -5.22 -7.15
CA SER A 43 5.65 -4.35 -6.21
C SER A 43 6.84 -3.59 -6.79
N GLU A 44 6.82 -2.27 -6.60
CA GLU A 44 7.95 -1.36 -6.85
C GLU A 44 9.12 -1.56 -5.89
N VAL A 45 8.95 -2.28 -4.80
CA VAL A 45 10.02 -2.65 -3.86
C VAL A 45 11.06 -3.53 -4.54
N LEU A 46 10.63 -4.36 -5.48
CA LEU A 46 11.51 -5.13 -6.35
C LEU A 46 11.91 -4.32 -7.59
N SER A 47 13.05 -4.64 -8.19
CA SER A 47 13.43 -4.06 -9.48
C SER A 47 12.40 -4.43 -10.54
N PRO A 48 11.85 -3.47 -11.31
CA PRO A 48 10.88 -3.77 -12.36
C PRO A 48 11.43 -4.74 -13.41
N ALA A 49 10.59 -5.62 -13.92
CA ALA A 49 10.89 -6.45 -15.09
C ALA A 49 10.50 -5.74 -16.38
N ASP A 50 9.52 -4.84 -16.30
CA ASP A 50 9.06 -4.01 -17.42
C ASP A 50 8.96 -2.56 -16.95
N ASN A 51 9.48 -1.62 -17.73
CA ASN A 51 9.43 -0.18 -17.43
C ASN A 51 8.20 0.51 -18.03
N VAL A 52 7.42 -0.19 -18.86
CA VAL A 52 6.30 0.36 -19.61
C VAL A 52 4.98 -0.25 -19.18
N TYR A 53 4.92 -1.58 -19.11
CA TYR A 53 3.69 -2.31 -18.85
C TYR A 53 3.64 -2.91 -17.45
N HIS A 54 2.49 -2.74 -16.78
CA HIS A 54 2.08 -3.54 -15.65
C HIS A 54 1.42 -4.83 -16.12
N ILE A 55 1.28 -5.79 -15.21
CA ILE A 55 0.58 -7.04 -15.48
C ILE A 55 -0.90 -6.75 -15.76
N ASP A 56 -1.46 -7.37 -16.80
CA ASP A 56 -2.91 -7.46 -16.98
C ASP A 56 -3.49 -8.45 -15.97
N LYS A 57 -3.99 -7.90 -14.87
CA LYS A 57 -4.47 -8.67 -13.72
C LYS A 57 -5.82 -9.33 -13.95
N THR A 58 -6.52 -8.93 -15.02
CA THR A 58 -7.78 -9.56 -15.44
C THR A 58 -7.59 -10.99 -15.95
N GLN A 59 -6.33 -11.38 -16.25
CA GLN A 59 -5.97 -12.72 -16.68
C GLN A 59 -5.72 -13.70 -15.51
N PHE A 60 -5.90 -13.25 -14.26
CA PHE A 60 -5.60 -14.03 -13.06
C PHE A 60 -6.84 -14.14 -12.16
N ASP A 61 -6.97 -15.26 -11.47
CA ASP A 61 -8.01 -15.45 -10.44
C ASP A 61 -7.56 -14.91 -9.07
N VAL A 62 -6.25 -14.89 -8.80
CA VAL A 62 -5.70 -14.39 -7.55
C VAL A 62 -5.79 -12.85 -7.50
N PRO A 63 -6.21 -12.26 -6.37
CA PRO A 63 -6.29 -10.80 -6.21
C PRO A 63 -4.90 -10.15 -6.16
N PHE A 64 -4.80 -8.96 -6.79
CA PHE A 64 -3.57 -8.17 -6.84
C PHE A 64 -3.65 -6.90 -6.00
N VAL A 65 -2.52 -6.58 -5.37
CA VAL A 65 -2.26 -5.32 -4.68
C VAL A 65 -1.25 -4.52 -5.49
N CYS A 66 -1.48 -3.22 -5.64
CA CYS A 66 -0.55 -2.29 -6.28
C CYS A 66 -0.32 -1.04 -5.45
N GLY A 67 0.87 -0.48 -5.56
CA GLY A 67 1.21 0.83 -4.99
C GLY A 67 0.73 1.97 -5.88
N ALA A 68 0.31 3.08 -5.24
CA ALA A 68 -0.03 4.32 -5.92
C ALA A 68 0.37 5.53 -5.08
N LYS A 69 0.86 6.59 -5.74
CA LYS A 69 1.22 7.86 -5.10
C LYS A 69 0.08 8.87 -5.11
N ASN A 70 -0.87 8.72 -6.02
CA ASN A 70 -1.97 9.63 -6.26
C ASN A 70 -3.18 8.89 -6.85
N LEU A 71 -4.28 9.60 -7.01
CA LEU A 71 -5.54 9.03 -7.48
C LEU A 71 -5.44 8.52 -8.93
N GLY A 72 -4.79 9.24 -9.83
CA GLY A 72 -4.65 8.83 -11.23
C GLY A 72 -3.92 7.49 -11.35
N GLU A 73 -2.82 7.33 -10.62
CA GLU A 73 -2.06 6.09 -10.59
C GLU A 73 -2.89 4.94 -10.01
N ALA A 74 -3.63 5.19 -8.90
CA ALA A 74 -4.52 4.20 -8.31
C ALA A 74 -5.59 3.73 -9.29
N LEU A 75 -6.25 4.65 -9.97
CA LEU A 75 -7.31 4.32 -10.92
C LEU A 75 -6.79 3.56 -12.14
N ARG A 76 -5.57 3.85 -12.61
CA ARG A 76 -4.94 3.04 -13.66
C ARG A 76 -4.67 1.62 -13.20
N ARG A 77 -4.16 1.42 -12.00
CA ARG A 77 -3.93 0.06 -11.43
C ARG A 77 -5.24 -0.70 -11.25
N ILE A 78 -6.30 -0.01 -10.80
CA ILE A 78 -7.64 -0.62 -10.69
C ILE A 78 -8.19 -1.00 -12.07
N ALA A 79 -8.00 -0.16 -13.07
CA ALA A 79 -8.40 -0.46 -14.46
C ALA A 79 -7.71 -1.71 -15.02
N GLU A 80 -6.48 -1.98 -14.59
CA GLU A 80 -5.73 -3.20 -14.95
C GLU A 80 -6.15 -4.43 -14.14
N GLY A 81 -7.07 -4.29 -13.17
CA GLY A 81 -7.59 -5.38 -12.37
C GLY A 81 -7.06 -5.45 -10.93
N ALA A 82 -6.33 -4.45 -10.43
CA ALA A 82 -5.95 -4.40 -9.02
C ALA A 82 -7.19 -4.36 -8.12
N THR A 83 -7.20 -5.19 -7.08
CA THR A 83 -8.30 -5.32 -6.12
C THR A 83 -8.00 -4.68 -4.76
N MET A 84 -6.78 -4.21 -4.57
CA MET A 84 -6.33 -3.45 -3.41
C MET A 84 -5.28 -2.43 -3.85
N ILE A 85 -5.33 -1.25 -3.27
CA ILE A 85 -4.32 -0.20 -3.43
C ILE A 85 -3.61 0.02 -2.09
N ARG A 86 -2.34 0.38 -2.14
CA ARG A 86 -1.57 0.88 -1.00
C ARG A 86 -0.78 2.11 -1.41
N THR A 87 -0.40 2.94 -0.45
CA THR A 87 0.60 3.97 -0.72
C THR A 87 1.92 3.30 -1.12
N LYS A 88 2.69 3.92 -1.99
CA LYS A 88 4.06 3.47 -2.28
C LYS A 88 4.95 3.71 -1.06
N GLY A 89 4.90 4.92 -0.49
CA GLY A 89 5.79 5.30 0.59
C GLY A 89 7.25 5.15 0.20
N GLU A 90 8.12 4.99 1.19
CA GLU A 90 9.51 4.57 0.99
C GLU A 90 9.81 3.41 1.95
N PRO A 91 9.61 2.15 1.50
CA PRO A 91 9.77 0.97 2.35
C PRO A 91 11.19 0.80 2.88
N GLY A 92 11.30 0.28 4.09
CA GLY A 92 12.59 -0.03 4.72
C GLY A 92 13.30 1.14 5.38
N THR A 93 12.73 2.35 5.33
CA THR A 93 13.33 3.57 5.89
C THR A 93 12.99 3.84 7.35
N GLY A 94 11.83 3.35 7.84
CA GLY A 94 11.28 3.77 9.13
C GLY A 94 10.85 5.25 9.15
N ASP A 95 10.76 5.90 8.00
CA ASP A 95 10.29 7.28 7.80
C ASP A 95 8.96 7.25 7.05
N VAL A 96 7.91 7.74 7.70
CA VAL A 96 6.53 7.66 7.20
C VAL A 96 6.15 8.84 6.28
N VAL A 97 7.04 9.82 6.09
CA VAL A 97 6.73 11.08 5.39
C VAL A 97 6.18 10.85 3.97
N GLN A 98 6.73 9.93 3.21
CA GLN A 98 6.26 9.64 1.85
C GLN A 98 4.88 8.97 1.86
N ALA A 99 4.63 8.03 2.76
CA ALA A 99 3.32 7.41 2.92
C ALA A 99 2.25 8.45 3.30
N VAL A 100 2.57 9.37 4.19
CA VAL A 100 1.71 10.51 4.56
C VAL A 100 1.43 11.40 3.35
N THR A 101 2.47 11.74 2.59
CA THR A 101 2.34 12.56 1.38
C THR A 101 1.40 11.91 0.36
N HIS A 102 1.59 10.62 0.08
CA HIS A 102 0.75 9.88 -0.87
C HIS A 102 -0.69 9.75 -0.39
N MET A 103 -0.92 9.47 0.89
CA MET A 103 -2.28 9.36 1.43
C MET A 103 -3.00 10.72 1.40
N ARG A 104 -2.32 11.81 1.78
CA ARG A 104 -2.88 13.16 1.71
C ARG A 104 -3.21 13.56 0.26
N MET A 105 -2.33 13.25 -0.69
CA MET A 105 -2.58 13.48 -2.11
C MET A 105 -3.83 12.74 -2.57
N MET A 106 -3.92 11.44 -2.30
CA MET A 106 -5.06 10.60 -2.63
C MET A 106 -6.37 11.20 -2.09
N GLN A 107 -6.41 11.51 -0.80
CA GLN A 107 -7.60 12.04 -0.15
C GLN A 107 -7.99 13.43 -0.66
N SER A 108 -7.01 14.29 -0.99
CA SER A 108 -7.28 15.61 -1.54
C SER A 108 -7.86 15.53 -2.96
N GLU A 109 -7.34 14.64 -3.78
CA GLU A 109 -7.84 14.43 -5.15
C GLU A 109 -9.24 13.79 -5.16
N ILE A 110 -9.52 12.86 -4.25
CA ILE A 110 -10.87 12.33 -4.06
C ILE A 110 -11.85 13.44 -3.68
N ARG A 111 -11.51 14.27 -2.68
CA ARG A 111 -12.37 15.42 -2.30
C ARG A 111 -12.58 16.40 -3.45
N ARG A 112 -11.55 16.64 -4.26
CA ARG A 112 -11.66 17.49 -5.44
C ARG A 112 -12.68 16.92 -6.43
N LEU A 113 -12.62 15.63 -6.75
CA LEU A 113 -13.60 15.00 -7.64
C LEU A 113 -15.02 15.09 -7.10
N VAL A 114 -15.22 14.85 -5.82
CA VAL A 114 -16.54 14.93 -5.17
C VAL A 114 -17.15 16.34 -5.30
N SER A 115 -16.32 17.39 -5.30
CA SER A 115 -16.76 18.78 -5.39
C SER A 115 -17.02 19.28 -6.82
N MET A 116 -16.67 18.51 -7.85
CA MET A 116 -16.86 18.89 -9.25
C MET A 116 -18.31 18.70 -9.72
N SER A 117 -18.70 19.42 -10.78
CA SER A 117 -19.89 19.11 -11.54
C SER A 117 -19.63 17.93 -12.51
N GLU A 118 -20.70 17.26 -12.96
CA GLU A 118 -20.55 16.06 -13.82
C GLU A 118 -19.82 16.34 -15.14
N ASP A 119 -20.03 17.50 -15.73
CA ASP A 119 -19.40 17.90 -16.98
C ASP A 119 -17.88 18.14 -16.84
N GLU A 120 -17.40 18.48 -15.64
CA GLU A 120 -15.98 18.63 -15.34
C GLU A 120 -15.24 17.27 -15.26
N LEU A 121 -15.97 16.17 -15.07
CA LEU A 121 -15.35 14.84 -14.89
C LEU A 121 -14.63 14.34 -16.14
N TYR A 122 -15.03 14.78 -17.34
CA TYR A 122 -14.32 14.43 -18.58
C TYR A 122 -12.90 15.01 -18.58
N GLU A 123 -12.76 16.29 -18.19
CA GLU A 123 -11.44 16.92 -18.09
C GLU A 123 -10.63 16.33 -16.91
N ALA A 124 -11.29 16.05 -15.78
CA ALA A 124 -10.65 15.39 -14.66
C ALA A 124 -10.08 14.01 -15.06
N ALA A 125 -10.82 13.19 -15.80
CA ALA A 125 -10.36 11.90 -16.30
C ALA A 125 -9.13 12.03 -17.19
N LYS A 126 -9.12 13.03 -18.08
CA LYS A 126 -7.98 13.34 -18.94
C LYS A 126 -6.75 13.76 -18.12
N GLN A 127 -6.92 14.65 -17.14
CA GLN A 127 -5.82 15.10 -16.28
C GLN A 127 -5.26 13.98 -15.41
N LEU A 128 -6.12 13.14 -14.87
CA LEU A 128 -5.73 11.97 -14.08
C LEU A 128 -5.19 10.81 -14.94
N GLN A 129 -5.36 10.88 -16.26
CA GLN A 129 -5.02 9.79 -17.17
C GLN A 129 -5.67 8.47 -16.75
N ALA A 130 -6.94 8.53 -16.38
CA ALA A 130 -7.70 7.41 -15.83
C ALA A 130 -9.03 7.23 -16.57
N PRO A 131 -9.60 6.01 -16.59
CA PRO A 131 -10.88 5.75 -17.21
C PRO A 131 -12.00 6.61 -16.60
N TYR A 132 -12.83 7.17 -17.46
CA TYR A 132 -13.96 8.03 -17.05
C TYR A 132 -14.88 7.34 -16.03
N ASP A 133 -15.22 6.07 -16.24
CA ASP A 133 -16.13 5.34 -15.37
C ASP A 133 -15.60 5.22 -13.93
N LEU A 134 -14.27 5.05 -13.77
CA LEU A 134 -13.63 5.03 -12.45
C LEU A 134 -13.61 6.42 -11.80
N VAL A 135 -13.36 7.47 -12.57
CA VAL A 135 -13.43 8.86 -12.10
C VAL A 135 -14.85 9.18 -11.63
N LYS A 136 -15.86 8.81 -12.41
CA LYS A 136 -17.26 8.97 -12.05
C LYS A 136 -17.61 8.19 -10.78
N TYR A 137 -17.15 6.96 -10.65
CA TYR A 137 -17.34 6.17 -9.43
C TYR A 137 -16.83 6.90 -8.18
N VAL A 138 -15.61 7.45 -8.24
CA VAL A 138 -15.01 8.19 -7.12
C VAL A 138 -15.79 9.46 -6.82
N HIS A 139 -16.22 10.19 -7.85
CA HIS A 139 -17.08 11.37 -7.69
C HIS A 139 -18.38 11.06 -6.95
N GLU A 140 -19.07 9.99 -7.34
CA GLU A 140 -20.37 9.59 -6.76
C GLU A 140 -20.24 8.98 -5.35
N ASN A 141 -19.13 8.27 -5.07
CA ASN A 141 -18.99 7.49 -3.83
C ASN A 141 -18.01 8.10 -2.82
N GLY A 142 -17.20 9.07 -3.20
CA GLY A 142 -16.21 9.71 -2.32
C GLY A 142 -15.08 8.79 -1.84
N LYS A 143 -14.85 7.68 -2.54
CA LYS A 143 -13.83 6.67 -2.21
C LYS A 143 -13.44 5.85 -3.43
N LEU A 144 -12.30 5.16 -3.35
CA LEU A 144 -11.92 4.14 -4.33
C LEU A 144 -12.92 2.96 -4.32
N PRO A 145 -13.08 2.24 -5.46
CA PRO A 145 -13.87 1.00 -5.51
C PRO A 145 -13.21 -0.19 -4.79
N VAL A 146 -11.97 -0.04 -4.33
CA VAL A 146 -11.18 -1.03 -3.60
C VAL A 146 -10.59 -0.41 -2.34
N VAL A 147 -10.16 -1.25 -1.40
CA VAL A 147 -9.52 -0.77 -0.17
C VAL A 147 -8.16 -0.12 -0.46
N ASN A 148 -7.82 0.88 0.34
CA ASN A 148 -6.55 1.62 0.25
C ASN A 148 -5.80 1.58 1.58
N PHE A 149 -4.67 0.88 1.60
CA PHE A 149 -3.82 0.74 2.78
C PHE A 149 -2.64 1.72 2.73
N ALA A 150 -2.09 2.00 3.89
CA ALA A 150 -0.82 2.73 4.01
C ALA A 150 0.35 1.76 4.07
N ALA A 151 1.39 2.05 3.31
CA ALA A 151 2.64 1.30 3.29
C ALA A 151 3.82 2.25 3.13
N GLY A 152 4.98 1.83 3.64
CA GLY A 152 6.24 2.55 3.51
C GLY A 152 6.58 3.41 4.72
N GLY A 153 7.48 2.92 5.57
CA GLY A 153 8.07 3.68 6.66
C GLY A 153 7.32 3.66 7.99
N VAL A 154 6.20 2.97 8.11
CA VAL A 154 5.49 2.80 9.39
C VAL A 154 6.36 2.01 10.36
N ALA A 155 6.65 2.58 11.52
CA ALA A 155 7.56 1.99 12.53
C ALA A 155 7.02 2.02 13.96
N THR A 156 5.97 2.80 14.23
CA THR A 156 5.41 2.98 15.58
C THR A 156 3.88 2.85 15.59
N PRO A 157 3.27 2.59 16.76
CA PRO A 157 1.81 2.66 16.91
C PRO A 157 1.25 4.04 16.51
N ALA A 158 1.97 5.11 16.80
CA ALA A 158 1.58 6.47 16.42
C ALA A 158 1.58 6.67 14.91
N ASP A 159 2.57 6.13 14.17
CA ASP A 159 2.57 6.18 12.71
C ASP A 159 1.36 5.46 12.13
N ALA A 160 1.05 4.26 12.64
CA ALA A 160 -0.11 3.49 12.22
C ALA A 160 -1.42 4.27 12.46
N ALA A 161 -1.59 4.84 13.66
CA ALA A 161 -2.75 5.66 14.00
C ALA A 161 -2.85 6.91 13.11
N LEU A 162 -1.74 7.57 12.82
CA LEU A 162 -1.69 8.72 11.89
C LEU A 162 -2.22 8.33 10.51
N MET A 163 -1.75 7.22 9.96
CA MET A 163 -2.18 6.77 8.63
C MET A 163 -3.68 6.43 8.61
N MET A 164 -4.19 5.78 9.65
CA MET A 164 -5.62 5.49 9.78
C MET A 164 -6.46 6.77 9.88
N GLN A 165 -6.03 7.76 10.66
CA GLN A 165 -6.71 9.06 10.78
C GLN A 165 -6.66 9.86 9.47
N LEU A 166 -5.65 9.66 8.64
CA LEU A 166 -5.55 10.27 7.31
C LEU A 166 -6.43 9.59 6.25
N GLY A 167 -7.08 8.48 6.58
CA GLY A 167 -8.03 7.80 5.71
C GLY A 167 -7.56 6.46 5.14
N ALA A 168 -6.45 5.91 5.63
CA ALA A 168 -6.08 4.54 5.32
C ALA A 168 -7.08 3.55 5.94
N GLU A 169 -7.30 2.43 5.26
CA GLU A 169 -8.18 1.35 5.72
C GLU A 169 -7.40 0.19 6.36
N GLY A 170 -6.09 0.34 6.47
CA GLY A 170 -5.15 -0.57 7.11
C GLY A 170 -3.71 -0.13 6.86
N VAL A 171 -2.75 -0.87 7.41
CA VAL A 171 -1.32 -0.59 7.25
C VAL A 171 -0.55 -1.85 6.89
N PHE A 172 0.48 -1.70 6.06
CA PHE A 172 1.53 -2.69 5.86
C PHE A 172 2.78 -2.27 6.61
N VAL A 173 3.33 -3.16 7.42
CA VAL A 173 4.51 -2.88 8.23
C VAL A 173 5.53 -4.01 8.05
N GLY A 174 6.76 -3.66 7.73
CA GLY A 174 7.86 -4.60 7.56
C GLY A 174 9.02 -4.29 8.51
N SER A 175 10.03 -3.59 8.01
CA SER A 175 11.24 -3.25 8.76
C SER A 175 10.97 -2.54 10.08
N GLY A 176 9.92 -1.73 10.16
CA GLY A 176 9.50 -1.05 11.40
C GLY A 176 9.22 -2.01 12.55
N ILE A 177 8.76 -3.22 12.26
CA ILE A 177 8.60 -4.29 13.24
C ILE A 177 9.90 -5.10 13.37
N PHE A 178 10.40 -5.69 12.28
CA PHE A 178 11.47 -6.68 12.31
C PHE A 178 12.84 -6.11 12.72
N LYS A 179 13.10 -4.82 12.50
CA LYS A 179 14.32 -4.13 12.92
C LYS A 179 14.20 -3.38 14.24
N SER A 180 13.10 -3.57 14.97
CA SER A 180 12.90 -2.96 16.30
C SER A 180 13.53 -3.83 17.40
N GLY A 181 13.71 -3.25 18.59
CA GLY A 181 14.27 -3.94 19.75
C GLY A 181 13.39 -5.07 20.30
N ASN A 182 12.06 -5.02 20.07
CA ASN A 182 11.11 -6.06 20.46
C ASN A 182 10.03 -6.23 19.39
N PRO A 183 10.30 -7.00 18.31
CA PRO A 183 9.38 -7.15 17.18
C PRO A 183 7.99 -7.66 17.55
N ALA A 184 7.91 -8.66 18.44
CA ALA A 184 6.62 -9.24 18.82
C ALA A 184 5.72 -8.26 19.56
N LYS A 185 6.25 -7.55 20.56
CA LYS A 185 5.50 -6.54 21.31
C LYS A 185 5.09 -5.37 20.41
N ARG A 186 6.00 -4.92 19.53
CA ARG A 186 5.74 -3.84 18.58
C ARG A 186 4.66 -4.21 17.57
N ALA A 187 4.68 -5.41 17.04
CA ALA A 187 3.63 -5.90 16.14
C ALA A 187 2.26 -5.90 16.81
N GLN A 188 2.16 -6.41 18.04
CA GLN A 188 0.91 -6.40 18.80
C GLN A 188 0.42 -4.98 19.07
N ALA A 189 1.31 -4.06 19.43
CA ALA A 189 0.98 -2.66 19.69
C ALA A 189 0.46 -1.96 18.42
N ILE A 190 1.09 -2.18 17.27
CA ILE A 190 0.67 -1.62 15.99
C ILE A 190 -0.70 -2.15 15.57
N VAL A 191 -0.95 -3.46 15.70
CA VAL A 191 -2.27 -4.07 15.40
C VAL A 191 -3.37 -3.44 16.25
N LYS A 192 -3.13 -3.28 17.55
CA LYS A 192 -4.09 -2.63 18.46
C LYS A 192 -4.26 -1.14 18.15
N ALA A 193 -3.20 -0.45 17.75
CA ALA A 193 -3.26 0.95 17.33
C ALA A 193 -4.12 1.16 16.08
N VAL A 194 -4.05 0.26 15.10
CA VAL A 194 -4.92 0.28 13.92
C VAL A 194 -6.38 0.14 14.30
N THR A 195 -6.71 -0.73 15.24
CA THR A 195 -8.09 -0.91 15.72
C THR A 195 -8.59 0.28 16.55
N ASN A 196 -7.69 0.92 17.32
CA ASN A 196 -8.02 1.97 18.30
C ASN A 196 -7.39 3.32 17.93
N TYR A 197 -7.26 3.62 16.65
CA TYR A 197 -6.51 4.78 16.16
C TYR A 197 -7.07 6.14 16.58
N ASN A 198 -8.31 6.20 17.05
CA ASN A 198 -8.97 7.42 17.57
C ASN A 198 -8.99 7.50 19.10
N ASP A 199 -8.31 6.61 19.80
CA ASP A 199 -8.22 6.61 21.26
C ASP A 199 -6.82 7.01 21.73
N PRO A 200 -6.57 8.30 22.07
CA PRO A 200 -5.25 8.77 22.48
C PRO A 200 -4.73 8.12 23.76
N LYS A 201 -5.61 7.73 24.68
CA LYS A 201 -5.21 7.06 25.92
C LYS A 201 -4.69 5.66 25.63
N MET A 202 -5.43 4.90 24.84
CA MET A 202 -4.99 3.57 24.38
C MET A 202 -3.69 3.67 23.60
N LEU A 203 -3.55 4.65 22.71
CA LEU A 203 -2.32 4.85 21.93
C LEU A 203 -1.12 5.19 22.84
N ALA A 204 -1.32 5.95 23.90
CA ALA A 204 -0.27 6.24 24.88
C ALA A 204 0.20 4.94 25.57
N GLU A 205 -0.73 4.14 26.09
CA GLU A 205 -0.43 2.86 26.73
C GLU A 205 0.27 1.88 25.76
N LEU A 206 -0.19 1.80 24.52
CA LEU A 206 0.40 0.93 23.49
C LEU A 206 1.82 1.35 23.06
N SER A 207 2.17 2.62 23.28
CA SER A 207 3.48 3.18 22.94
C SER A 207 4.54 2.99 24.02
N GLU A 208 4.14 2.51 25.21
CA GLU A 208 5.04 2.35 26.33
C GLU A 208 5.91 1.07 26.20
N ASP A 209 7.18 1.21 26.54
CA ASP A 209 8.12 0.11 26.75
C ASP A 209 8.18 -0.87 25.56
N LEU A 210 8.23 -0.37 24.33
CA LEU A 210 8.31 -1.15 23.12
C LEU A 210 9.75 -1.55 22.72
N GLY A 211 10.74 -1.12 23.50
CA GLY A 211 12.15 -1.20 23.11
C GLY A 211 12.50 -0.13 22.06
N GLU A 212 13.72 -0.20 21.56
CA GLU A 212 14.18 0.75 20.55
C GLU A 212 13.39 0.61 19.25
N ALA A 213 12.96 1.75 18.70
CA ALA A 213 12.40 1.81 17.37
C ALA A 213 13.50 1.56 16.33
N MET A 214 13.11 1.12 15.14
CA MET A 214 13.99 1.10 13.98
C MET A 214 14.61 2.49 13.77
N VAL A 215 15.93 2.55 13.51
CA VAL A 215 16.59 3.80 13.11
C VAL A 215 16.05 4.20 11.74
N GLY A 216 15.48 5.40 11.65
CA GLY A 216 14.97 5.96 10.41
C GLY A 216 16.11 6.33 9.44
N ILE A 217 15.87 6.12 8.15
CA ILE A 217 16.76 6.57 7.07
C ILE A 217 16.06 7.74 6.38
N ASN A 218 16.73 8.91 6.37
CA ASN A 218 16.17 10.09 5.71
C ASN A 218 16.11 9.88 4.19
N GLU A 219 14.98 10.17 3.58
CA GLU A 219 14.79 10.04 2.13
C GLU A 219 15.80 10.86 1.31
N GLN A 220 16.25 12.00 1.84
CA GLN A 220 17.26 12.85 1.18
C GLN A 220 18.62 12.14 1.02
N GLU A 221 18.87 11.09 1.76
CA GLU A 221 20.06 10.25 1.67
C GLU A 221 19.90 9.11 0.66
N ILE A 222 18.71 8.96 0.06
CA ILE A 222 18.38 7.89 -0.88
C ILE A 222 18.55 8.41 -2.31
N ALA A 223 19.46 7.80 -3.07
CA ALA A 223 19.77 8.21 -4.45
C ALA A 223 18.63 7.92 -5.45
N LEU A 224 17.81 6.89 -5.18
CA LEU A 224 16.68 6.48 -6.03
C LEU A 224 15.51 6.02 -5.17
N LEU A 225 14.42 6.77 -5.20
CA LEU A 225 13.19 6.42 -4.50
C LEU A 225 12.48 5.24 -5.18
N MET A 226 12.07 4.24 -4.39
CA MET A 226 11.30 3.10 -4.89
C MET A 226 9.93 3.53 -5.42
N ALA A 227 9.35 4.59 -4.86
CA ALA A 227 8.08 5.17 -5.30
C ALA A 227 8.08 5.66 -6.75
N GLU A 228 9.24 5.94 -7.33
CA GLU A 228 9.38 6.37 -8.72
C GLU A 228 9.32 5.22 -9.73
N ARG A 229 9.35 3.98 -9.27
CA ARG A 229 9.23 2.79 -10.12
C ARG A 229 7.77 2.55 -10.53
N GLY A 230 7.57 2.11 -11.74
CA GLY A 230 6.25 1.75 -12.26
C GLY A 230 5.28 2.94 -12.33
N LYS A 231 5.74 4.06 -12.90
CA LYS A 231 4.91 5.25 -13.15
C LYS A 231 3.86 5.02 -14.22
#